data_4e745ef8002bd8c57c790531c3ab590e
#
_entry.id   4e745ef8002bd8c57c790531c3ab590e
#
_cell.length_a   1.000
_cell.length_b   1.000
_cell.length_c   1.000
_cell.angle_alpha   90.00
_cell.angle_beta   90.00
_cell.angle_gamma   90.00
#
_symmetry.space_group_name_H-M   'P 1'
#
loop_
_entity.id
_entity.type
_entity.pdbx_description
1 polymer ?
#
loop_
_entity_poly.entity_id
_entity_poly.type
_entity_poly.pdbx_seq_one_letter_code
_entity_poly.pdbx_strand_id
1 'polypeptide(L)'
;MPAEDDSLQRLRGRIAAIERAGNGTRAGRACLPLGVSAIDDHLPWGGLATGAVHEILDSDDSNRTKPTENKTKYAVRKRFAEGLGGPVTAFAAALAGQAQKARAAPVIWIAPRIPERESLYGPGLQEFGLDPADLIIVRIPSDSDFTRTALWAMEEALRAPAIGLVCAEIEEIDLTSSRRLQLAAETGGGLGLLLRPAPRNSLDENALPPTASVSRWRISALPGAPADAPWLPERLPGQPRWKAELLRVRGGRPKTWQLEWRNDGHDTDTGSRPGHDSGKTASGFTLVSPLRDRPVLPETARPTVSRGPHGKRQARTG
;
A
#
# COMPACT_ATOMS: atom_id res chain seq x y z
N MET A 1 28.99 -43.56 -13.91
CA MET A 1 28.08 -42.44 -13.82
C MET A 1 27.19 -42.44 -12.53
N PRO A 2 27.70 -42.75 -11.33
CA PRO A 2 26.99 -42.48 -10.07
C PRO A 2 27.58 -41.30 -9.27
N ALA A 3 28.74 -40.74 -9.68
CA ALA A 3 29.42 -39.68 -8.87
C ALA A 3 28.84 -38.27 -9.03
N GLU A 4 28.17 -37.95 -10.13
CA GLU A 4 27.57 -36.61 -10.37
C GLU A 4 26.28 -36.43 -9.59
N ASP A 5 25.49 -37.50 -9.42
CA ASP A 5 24.22 -37.45 -8.70
C ASP A 5 24.43 -37.25 -7.18
N ASP A 6 25.50 -37.86 -6.64
CA ASP A 6 25.91 -37.70 -5.23
C ASP A 6 26.43 -36.28 -4.96
N SER A 7 27.12 -35.67 -5.90
CA SER A 7 27.58 -34.28 -5.80
C SER A 7 26.44 -33.29 -5.84
N LEU A 8 25.45 -33.48 -6.69
CA LEU A 8 24.24 -32.65 -6.77
C LEU A 8 23.37 -32.82 -5.52
N GLN A 9 23.25 -34.04 -4.98
CA GLN A 9 22.55 -34.26 -3.72
C GLN A 9 23.26 -33.58 -2.54
N ARG A 10 24.58 -33.65 -2.46
CA ARG A 10 25.37 -32.94 -1.43
C ARG A 10 25.22 -31.44 -1.55
N LEU A 11 25.22 -30.89 -2.78
CA LEU A 11 25.03 -29.45 -3.02
C LEU A 11 23.62 -29.02 -2.61
N ARG A 12 22.60 -29.77 -2.99
CA ARG A 12 21.20 -29.54 -2.55
C ARG A 12 21.06 -29.62 -1.02
N GLY A 13 21.72 -30.58 -0.38
CA GLY A 13 21.79 -30.72 1.08
C GLY A 13 22.46 -29.53 1.75
N ARG A 14 23.56 -29.01 1.17
CA ARG A 14 24.25 -27.80 1.66
C ARG A 14 23.43 -26.54 1.44
N ILE A 15 22.79 -26.38 0.29
CA ILE A 15 21.87 -25.28 0.01
C ILE A 15 20.70 -25.31 1.02
N ALA A 16 20.08 -26.46 1.20
CA ALA A 16 18.99 -26.62 2.19
C ALA A 16 19.46 -26.43 3.64
N ALA A 17 20.72 -26.73 3.97
CA ALA A 17 21.31 -26.45 5.27
C ALA A 17 21.62 -24.96 5.46
N ILE A 18 22.12 -24.29 4.43
CA ILE A 18 22.35 -22.83 4.43
C ILE A 18 21.00 -22.08 4.48
N GLU A 19 20.01 -22.54 3.74
CA GLU A 19 18.64 -22.00 3.78
C GLU A 19 17.99 -22.22 5.15
N ARG A 20 18.20 -23.38 5.79
CA ARG A 20 17.75 -23.64 7.16
C ARG A 20 18.53 -22.85 8.20
N ALA A 21 19.83 -22.67 8.05
CA ALA A 21 20.65 -21.82 8.91
C ALA A 21 20.32 -20.34 8.72
N GLY A 22 20.04 -19.91 7.47
CA GLY A 22 19.46 -18.60 7.16
C GLY A 22 18.00 -18.45 7.64
N ASN A 23 17.25 -19.56 7.71
CA ASN A 23 15.92 -19.64 8.30
C ASN A 23 15.91 -19.84 9.83
N GLY A 24 17.05 -20.07 10.46
CA GLY A 24 17.20 -20.08 11.92
C GLY A 24 16.82 -18.76 12.59
N THR A 25 16.63 -17.70 11.80
CA THR A 25 16.08 -16.43 12.23
C THR A 25 14.55 -16.33 12.10
N ARG A 26 13.85 -17.38 11.62
CA ARG A 26 12.39 -17.36 11.43
C ARG A 26 11.61 -17.28 12.75
N ALA A 27 12.11 -17.83 13.83
CA ALA A 27 11.40 -17.94 15.11
C ALA A 27 11.70 -16.79 16.10
N GLY A 28 12.46 -15.76 15.71
CA GLY A 28 12.90 -14.72 16.66
C GLY A 28 12.90 -13.28 16.14
N ARG A 29 12.61 -13.03 14.86
CA ARG A 29 12.59 -11.66 14.36
C ARG A 29 11.24 -11.04 14.67
N ALA A 30 11.26 -9.90 15.34
CA ALA A 30 10.06 -9.12 15.59
C ALA A 30 9.43 -8.70 14.25
N CYS A 31 8.10 -8.70 14.18
CA CYS A 31 7.35 -8.33 12.98
C CYS A 31 6.14 -7.48 13.34
N LEU A 32 5.63 -6.76 12.35
CA LEU A 32 4.35 -6.08 12.38
C LEU A 32 3.34 -6.94 11.61
N PRO A 33 2.41 -7.63 12.27
CA PRO A 33 1.34 -8.34 11.58
C PRO A 33 0.42 -7.36 10.85
N LEU A 34 -0.08 -7.73 9.68
CA LEU A 34 -1.10 -6.95 8.98
C LEU A 34 -2.50 -7.19 9.57
N GLY A 35 -2.65 -8.23 10.41
CA GLY A 35 -3.92 -8.65 10.97
C GLY A 35 -4.76 -9.49 10.00
N VAL A 36 -4.15 -9.95 8.91
CA VAL A 36 -4.77 -10.81 7.89
C VAL A 36 -4.00 -12.11 7.82
N SER A 37 -4.53 -13.19 8.43
CA SER A 37 -3.84 -14.50 8.55
C SER A 37 -3.33 -15.02 7.21
N ALA A 38 -4.09 -14.86 6.13
CA ALA A 38 -3.67 -15.30 4.79
C ALA A 38 -2.45 -14.55 4.23
N ILE A 39 -2.10 -13.39 4.78
CA ILE A 39 -0.87 -12.63 4.47
C ILE A 39 0.18 -12.98 5.51
N ASP A 40 -0.17 -12.86 6.78
CA ASP A 40 0.78 -13.02 7.89
C ASP A 40 1.38 -14.43 7.89
N ASP A 41 0.58 -15.48 7.68
CA ASP A 41 1.07 -16.88 7.55
C ASP A 41 1.92 -17.10 6.28
N HIS A 42 1.70 -16.27 5.24
CA HIS A 42 2.49 -16.36 4.01
C HIS A 42 3.85 -15.68 4.13
N LEU A 43 3.94 -14.63 4.94
CA LEU A 43 5.19 -13.92 5.18
C LEU A 43 6.11 -14.74 6.10
N PRO A 44 7.42 -14.80 5.81
CA PRO A 44 8.36 -15.65 6.56
C PRO A 44 8.42 -15.38 8.07
N TRP A 45 7.99 -14.20 8.50
CA TRP A 45 8.10 -13.75 9.90
C TRP A 45 6.75 -13.59 10.60
N GLY A 46 5.63 -13.95 9.95
CA GLY A 46 4.30 -13.75 10.50
C GLY A 46 3.79 -12.31 10.39
N GLY A 47 4.36 -11.53 9.46
CA GLY A 47 4.06 -10.12 9.23
C GLY A 47 5.23 -9.41 8.52
N LEU A 48 5.21 -8.08 8.47
CA LEU A 48 6.34 -7.29 8.01
C LEU A 48 7.46 -7.30 9.04
N ALA A 49 8.66 -7.77 8.67
CA ALA A 49 9.80 -7.81 9.58
C ALA A 49 10.15 -6.41 10.09
N THR A 50 10.28 -6.21 11.40
CA THR A 50 10.88 -4.99 11.97
C THR A 50 12.40 -5.08 11.93
N GLY A 51 13.11 -3.98 12.17
CA GLY A 51 14.53 -3.90 11.87
C GLY A 51 14.83 -4.17 10.40
N ALA A 52 13.94 -3.72 9.51
CA ALA A 52 14.01 -4.01 8.09
C ALA A 52 13.38 -2.91 7.23
N VAL A 53 13.78 -2.86 5.97
CA VAL A 53 13.20 -1.97 4.96
C VAL A 53 12.33 -2.77 4.00
N HIS A 54 11.13 -2.29 3.77
CA HIS A 54 10.17 -2.79 2.80
C HIS A 54 9.94 -1.73 1.73
N GLU A 55 9.84 -2.16 0.50
CA GLU A 55 9.62 -1.29 -0.65
C GLU A 55 8.18 -1.41 -1.10
N ILE A 56 7.51 -0.28 -1.25
CA ILE A 56 6.12 -0.19 -1.70
C ILE A 56 6.10 0.64 -2.97
N LEU A 57 5.72 0.00 -4.06
CA LEU A 57 5.62 0.60 -5.39
C LEU A 57 4.18 1.03 -5.65
N ASP A 58 4.03 2.20 -6.23
CA ASP A 58 2.77 2.63 -6.80
C ASP A 58 2.51 1.88 -8.12
N SER A 59 1.25 1.52 -8.37
CA SER A 59 0.85 1.00 -9.65
C SER A 59 0.27 2.13 -10.49
N ASP A 60 0.82 2.32 -11.67
CA ASP A 60 0.43 3.40 -12.60
C ASP A 60 -0.91 3.14 -13.32
N ASP A 61 -1.84 2.41 -12.73
CA ASP A 61 -3.11 2.11 -13.39
C ASP A 61 -4.06 3.31 -13.49
N SER A 62 -3.87 4.35 -12.70
CA SER A 62 -4.78 5.50 -12.64
C SER A 62 -4.53 6.59 -13.70
N ASN A 63 -3.43 6.53 -14.45
CA ASN A 63 -3.06 7.61 -15.39
C ASN A 63 -2.50 7.10 -16.72
N ARG A 64 -3.10 6.07 -17.31
CA ARG A 64 -2.76 5.53 -18.65
C ARG A 64 -3.22 6.44 -19.79
N THR A 65 -2.97 7.72 -19.74
CA THR A 65 -2.90 8.52 -20.96
C THR A 65 -1.59 8.15 -21.67
N LYS A 66 -1.72 7.59 -22.89
CA LYS A 66 -0.61 7.16 -23.75
C LYS A 66 0.52 8.20 -23.74
N PRO A 67 1.77 7.81 -23.54
CA PRO A 67 2.89 8.76 -23.58
C PRO A 67 3.00 9.32 -24.99
N THR A 68 2.92 10.62 -25.12
CA THR A 68 3.41 11.32 -26.33
C THR A 68 4.94 11.26 -26.27
N GLU A 69 5.55 10.79 -27.33
CA GLU A 69 6.92 10.25 -27.48
C GLU A 69 8.12 11.12 -27.07
N ASN A 70 8.01 12.22 -26.37
CA ASN A 70 9.19 13.10 -26.23
C ASN A 70 9.47 13.69 -24.85
N LYS A 71 9.14 13.04 -23.71
CA LYS A 71 9.30 13.68 -22.38
C LYS A 71 9.76 12.78 -21.24
N THR A 72 10.70 11.85 -21.43
CA THR A 72 11.04 10.85 -20.40
C THR A 72 11.59 11.46 -19.10
N LYS A 73 12.50 12.41 -19.12
CA LYS A 73 13.04 13.04 -17.90
C LYS A 73 12.10 14.04 -17.24
N TYR A 74 11.36 14.82 -18.03
CA TYR A 74 10.36 15.78 -17.51
C TYR A 74 9.15 15.08 -16.89
N ALA A 75 8.80 13.91 -17.41
CA ALA A 75 7.64 13.17 -16.93
C ALA A 75 7.86 12.52 -15.56
N VAL A 76 9.09 12.06 -15.25
CA VAL A 76 9.47 11.54 -13.94
C VAL A 76 9.41 12.66 -12.91
N ARG A 77 10.05 13.80 -13.19
CA ARG A 77 10.02 14.99 -12.32
C ARG A 77 8.60 15.52 -12.08
N LYS A 78 7.72 15.45 -13.09
CA LYS A 78 6.32 15.84 -12.98
C LYS A 78 5.51 14.90 -12.08
N ARG A 79 5.81 13.59 -12.07
CA ARG A 79 5.15 12.62 -11.17
C ARG A 79 5.47 12.85 -9.71
N PHE A 80 6.73 13.17 -9.38
CA PHE A 80 7.06 13.56 -8.00
C PHE A 80 6.41 14.89 -7.61
N ALA A 81 6.25 15.81 -8.58
CA ALA A 81 5.48 17.02 -8.37
C ALA A 81 3.98 16.73 -8.15
N GLU A 82 3.45 15.69 -8.78
CA GLU A 82 2.08 15.20 -8.56
C GLU A 82 1.95 14.31 -7.31
N GLY A 83 3.07 13.81 -6.76
CA GLY A 83 3.17 12.97 -5.57
C GLY A 83 2.92 11.47 -5.83
N LEU A 84 3.09 10.69 -4.78
CA LEU A 84 2.66 9.29 -4.77
C LEU A 84 1.15 9.22 -4.93
N GLY A 85 0.67 8.18 -5.59
CA GLY A 85 -0.76 7.92 -5.71
C GLY A 85 -1.43 7.72 -4.35
N GLY A 86 -2.69 8.14 -4.25
CA GLY A 86 -3.50 7.96 -3.05
C GLY A 86 -3.48 6.54 -2.49
N PRO A 87 -3.53 5.49 -3.32
CA PRO A 87 -3.51 4.10 -2.85
C PRO A 87 -2.28 3.73 -2.03
N VAL A 88 -1.08 4.12 -2.48
CA VAL A 88 0.18 3.83 -1.76
C VAL A 88 0.27 4.63 -0.47
N THR A 89 -0.09 5.91 -0.51
CA THR A 89 -0.11 6.77 0.67
C THR A 89 -1.07 6.23 1.73
N ALA A 90 -2.28 5.86 1.34
CA ALA A 90 -3.28 5.29 2.24
C ALA A 90 -2.85 3.93 2.82
N PHE A 91 -2.29 3.05 1.99
CA PHE A 91 -1.76 1.76 2.45
C PHE A 91 -0.60 1.93 3.44
N ALA A 92 0.33 2.85 3.16
CA ALA A 92 1.43 3.18 4.07
C ALA A 92 0.94 3.81 5.37
N ALA A 93 -0.08 4.69 5.32
CA ALA A 93 -0.71 5.26 6.51
C ALA A 93 -1.36 4.18 7.39
N ALA A 94 -2.05 3.22 6.77
CA ALA A 94 -2.64 2.08 7.48
C ALA A 94 -1.58 1.23 8.19
N LEU A 95 -0.45 0.92 7.54
CA LEU A 95 0.67 0.23 8.16
C LEU A 95 1.31 1.06 9.28
N ALA A 96 1.43 2.37 9.10
CA ALA A 96 1.97 3.28 10.10
C ALA A 96 1.08 3.35 11.34
N GLY A 97 -0.25 3.41 11.16
CA GLY A 97 -1.20 3.36 12.27
C GLY A 97 -1.15 2.03 13.04
N GLN A 98 -1.00 0.90 12.33
CA GLN A 98 -0.78 -0.39 12.98
C GLN A 98 0.55 -0.43 13.77
N ALA A 99 1.62 0.15 13.21
CA ALA A 99 2.91 0.21 13.89
C ALA A 99 2.84 1.07 15.17
N GLN A 100 2.15 2.22 15.14
CA GLN A 100 1.90 3.04 16.33
C GLN A 100 1.14 2.27 17.42
N LYS A 101 0.09 1.55 17.03
CA LYS A 101 -0.69 0.70 17.96
C LYS A 101 0.16 -0.41 18.58
N ALA A 102 1.02 -1.04 17.77
CA ALA A 102 1.85 -2.16 18.22
C ALA A 102 2.99 -1.72 19.15
N ARG A 103 3.50 -0.50 18.98
CA ARG A 103 4.67 -0.01 19.70
C ARG A 103 4.50 1.46 20.04
N ALA A 104 3.60 2.01 20.61
CA ALA A 104 3.48 3.39 21.12
C ALA A 104 4.74 4.28 20.84
N ALA A 105 5.14 4.40 19.56
CA ALA A 105 6.35 5.08 19.11
C ALA A 105 6.05 5.97 17.91
N PRO A 106 6.73 7.13 17.78
CA PRO A 106 6.46 8.06 16.69
C PRO A 106 6.77 7.45 15.31
N VAL A 107 6.04 7.96 14.34
CA VAL A 107 6.23 7.70 12.91
C VAL A 107 6.90 8.92 12.28
N ILE A 108 7.91 8.69 11.46
CA ILE A 108 8.51 9.74 10.64
C ILE A 108 8.07 9.55 9.19
N TRP A 109 7.61 10.63 8.55
CA TRP A 109 7.25 10.65 7.14
C TRP A 109 8.10 11.68 6.40
N ILE A 110 8.98 11.20 5.54
CA ILE A 110 9.91 12.01 4.74
C ILE A 110 9.32 12.19 3.35
N ALA A 111 9.05 13.43 2.97
CA ALA A 111 8.41 13.77 1.71
C ALA A 111 9.05 14.99 1.03
N PRO A 112 8.95 15.12 -0.30
CA PRO A 112 9.39 16.33 -0.99
C PRO A 112 8.51 17.51 -0.61
N ARG A 113 9.13 18.69 -0.47
CA ARG A 113 8.44 19.96 -0.30
C ARG A 113 8.03 20.49 -1.66
N ILE A 114 6.77 20.38 -2.00
CA ILE A 114 6.19 20.87 -3.25
C ILE A 114 5.24 22.01 -2.88
N PRO A 115 5.42 23.24 -3.39
CA PRO A 115 4.63 24.41 -2.99
C PRO A 115 3.13 24.25 -3.20
N GLU A 116 2.72 23.61 -4.30
CA GLU A 116 1.32 23.43 -4.68
C GLU A 116 0.69 22.17 -4.09
N ARG A 117 1.47 21.37 -3.37
CA ARG A 117 1.00 20.13 -2.74
C ARG A 117 0.94 20.31 -1.25
N GLU A 118 -0.25 20.26 -0.71
CA GLU A 118 -0.42 20.10 0.72
C GLU A 118 0.20 18.79 1.20
N SER A 119 0.63 18.79 2.45
CA SER A 119 1.10 17.55 3.08
C SER A 119 -0.05 16.59 3.27
N LEU A 120 0.30 15.46 3.88
CA LEU A 120 -0.65 14.46 4.33
C LEU A 120 -1.82 15.13 5.08
N TYR A 121 -3.03 14.79 4.68
CA TYR A 121 -4.25 15.32 5.29
C TYR A 121 -4.52 14.59 6.62
N GLY A 122 -4.35 15.29 7.75
CA GLY A 122 -4.42 14.72 9.09
C GLY A 122 -5.70 13.92 9.37
N PRO A 123 -6.92 14.43 9.09
CA PRO A 123 -8.14 13.66 9.27
C PRO A 123 -8.17 12.37 8.44
N GLY A 124 -7.68 12.41 7.19
CA GLY A 124 -7.58 11.21 6.36
C GLY A 124 -6.58 10.18 6.89
N LEU A 125 -5.53 10.62 7.61
CA LEU A 125 -4.59 9.69 8.27
C LEU A 125 -5.26 8.99 9.45
N GLN A 126 -6.09 9.69 10.21
CA GLN A 126 -6.86 9.12 11.33
C GLN A 126 -7.84 8.03 10.84
N GLU A 127 -8.42 8.19 9.67
CA GLU A 127 -9.23 7.16 9.01
C GLU A 127 -8.47 5.83 8.83
N PHE A 128 -7.15 5.92 8.63
CA PHE A 128 -6.26 4.76 8.55
C PHE A 128 -5.63 4.36 9.89
N GLY A 129 -6.10 4.93 10.98
CA GLY A 129 -5.65 4.62 12.34
C GLY A 129 -4.30 5.19 12.71
N LEU A 130 -3.74 6.10 11.91
CA LEU A 130 -2.51 6.82 12.21
C LEU A 130 -2.84 8.08 13.03
N ASP A 131 -2.31 8.17 14.24
CA ASP A 131 -2.47 9.36 15.07
C ASP A 131 -1.51 10.47 14.59
N PRO A 132 -2.02 11.62 14.14
CA PRO A 132 -1.19 12.74 13.73
C PRO A 132 -0.36 13.36 14.87
N ALA A 133 -0.74 13.16 16.13
CA ALA A 133 0.01 13.68 17.28
C ALA A 133 1.40 13.04 17.40
N ASP A 134 1.53 11.78 17.00
CA ASP A 134 2.78 11.03 17.00
C ASP A 134 3.40 10.90 15.60
N LEU A 135 3.01 11.79 14.66
CA LEU A 135 3.55 11.83 13.31
C LEU A 135 4.49 13.04 13.12
N ILE A 136 5.72 12.77 12.76
CA ILE A 136 6.73 13.79 12.41
C ILE A 136 6.87 13.82 10.89
N ILE A 137 6.53 14.95 10.27
CA ILE A 137 6.68 15.13 8.82
C ILE A 137 7.96 15.91 8.53
N VAL A 138 8.90 15.27 7.83
CA VAL A 138 10.15 15.88 7.36
C VAL A 138 9.99 16.29 5.91
N ARG A 139 9.94 17.61 5.65
CA ARG A 139 9.78 18.15 4.31
C ARG A 139 11.11 18.65 3.77
N ILE A 140 11.59 18.02 2.73
CA ILE A 140 12.87 18.32 2.08
C ILE A 140 12.60 19.08 0.77
N PRO A 141 13.34 20.16 0.46
CA PRO A 141 13.21 20.84 -0.83
C PRO A 141 13.35 19.86 -2.00
N SER A 142 12.46 19.96 -2.99
CA SER A 142 12.46 19.08 -4.17
C SER A 142 13.43 19.58 -5.24
N ASP A 143 14.69 19.69 -4.88
CA ASP A 143 15.81 20.06 -5.74
C ASP A 143 16.66 18.87 -6.15
N SER A 144 17.84 19.11 -6.74
CA SER A 144 18.77 18.07 -7.19
C SER A 144 19.30 17.20 -6.06
N ASP A 145 19.30 17.69 -4.83
CA ASP A 145 19.83 17.02 -3.64
C ASP A 145 18.76 16.28 -2.83
N PHE A 146 17.49 16.38 -3.24
CA PHE A 146 16.37 15.78 -2.53
C PHE A 146 16.62 14.30 -2.19
N THR A 147 16.91 13.45 -3.18
CA THR A 147 17.11 12.00 -2.98
C THR A 147 18.21 11.71 -1.98
N ARG A 148 19.34 12.41 -2.09
CA ARG A 148 20.49 12.24 -1.18
C ARG A 148 20.11 12.63 0.27
N THR A 149 19.45 13.76 0.42
CA THR A 149 19.04 14.27 1.73
C THR A 149 17.94 13.41 2.35
N ALA A 150 16.97 12.94 1.55
CA ALA A 150 15.90 12.05 2.01
C ALA A 150 16.44 10.68 2.46
N LEU A 151 17.38 10.10 1.71
CA LEU A 151 18.05 8.86 2.07
C LEU A 151 18.84 9.01 3.36
N TRP A 152 19.59 10.11 3.53
CA TRP A 152 20.31 10.41 4.76
C TRP A 152 19.34 10.57 5.96
N ALA A 153 18.27 11.35 5.79
CA ALA A 153 17.28 11.55 6.85
C ALA A 153 16.60 10.22 7.25
N MET A 154 16.28 9.36 6.27
CA MET A 154 15.73 8.03 6.53
C MET A 154 16.72 7.14 7.27
N GLU A 155 18.00 7.16 6.88
CA GLU A 155 19.06 6.38 7.53
C GLU A 155 19.22 6.77 9.01
N GLU A 156 19.28 8.09 9.31
CA GLU A 156 19.39 8.58 10.68
C GLU A 156 18.15 8.26 11.51
N ALA A 157 16.96 8.43 10.94
CA ALA A 157 15.71 8.08 11.60
C ALA A 157 15.59 6.57 11.91
N LEU A 158 16.02 5.71 10.97
CA LEU A 158 16.01 4.26 11.16
C LEU A 158 17.00 3.78 12.21
N ARG A 159 18.11 4.50 12.43
CA ARG A 159 19.07 4.19 13.51
C ARG A 159 18.56 4.50 14.89
N ALA A 160 17.58 5.39 15.01
CA ALA A 160 17.05 5.82 16.30
C ALA A 160 16.10 4.77 16.89
N PRO A 161 16.43 4.12 18.03
CA PRO A 161 15.59 3.07 18.62
C PRO A 161 14.21 3.58 19.08
N ALA A 162 14.07 4.89 19.29
CA ALA A 162 12.82 5.52 19.70
C ALA A 162 11.77 5.58 18.57
N ILE A 163 12.16 5.41 17.31
CA ILE A 163 11.28 5.52 16.16
C ILE A 163 10.68 4.15 15.83
N GLY A 164 9.36 4.10 15.71
CA GLY A 164 8.64 2.87 15.39
C GLY A 164 8.66 2.55 13.89
N LEU A 165 8.40 3.57 13.09
CA LEU A 165 8.31 3.43 11.63
C LEU A 165 8.81 4.69 10.92
N VAL A 166 9.50 4.50 9.80
CA VAL A 166 9.94 5.58 8.91
C VAL A 166 9.41 5.33 7.51
N CYS A 167 8.55 6.22 7.00
CA CYS A 167 8.16 6.29 5.59
C CYS A 167 9.04 7.29 4.86
N ALA A 168 9.50 6.97 3.65
CA ALA A 168 10.19 7.93 2.79
C ALA A 168 9.72 7.82 1.35
N GLU A 169 9.32 8.95 0.77
CA GLU A 169 8.94 9.08 -0.62
C GLU A 169 10.21 9.28 -1.46
N ILE A 170 10.71 8.22 -2.11
CA ILE A 170 11.97 8.23 -2.86
C ILE A 170 11.77 7.60 -4.22
N GLU A 171 12.11 8.34 -5.28
CA GLU A 171 11.93 7.89 -6.66
C GLU A 171 12.92 6.80 -7.05
N GLU A 172 14.19 7.04 -6.83
CA GLU A 172 15.27 6.14 -7.23
C GLU A 172 16.18 5.85 -6.04
N ILE A 173 16.59 4.60 -5.94
CA ILE A 173 17.57 4.14 -4.96
C ILE A 173 18.47 3.10 -5.59
N ASP A 174 19.78 3.24 -5.37
CA ASP A 174 20.75 2.24 -5.75
C ASP A 174 20.92 1.13 -4.69
N LEU A 175 21.61 0.07 -5.06
CA LEU A 175 21.83 -1.08 -4.17
C LEU A 175 22.65 -0.70 -2.93
N THR A 176 23.61 0.22 -3.07
CA THR A 176 24.48 0.66 -1.96
C THR A 176 23.68 1.42 -0.92
N SER A 177 22.92 2.42 -1.36
CA SER A 177 22.04 3.21 -0.48
C SER A 177 20.99 2.32 0.18
N SER A 178 20.38 1.38 -0.55
CA SER A 178 19.39 0.47 0.02
C SER A 178 19.99 -0.48 1.07
N ARG A 179 21.26 -0.91 0.91
CA ARG A 179 21.98 -1.68 1.94
C ARG A 179 22.23 -0.86 3.20
N ARG A 180 22.61 0.41 3.06
CA ARG A 180 22.81 1.32 4.20
C ARG A 180 21.53 1.50 5.00
N LEU A 181 20.40 1.71 4.33
CA LEU A 181 19.09 1.80 4.98
C LEU A 181 18.73 0.49 5.71
N GLN A 182 18.99 -0.66 5.08
CA GLN A 182 18.73 -1.96 5.69
C GLN A 182 19.57 -2.15 6.98
N LEU A 183 20.86 -1.80 6.97
CA LEU A 183 21.72 -1.86 8.14
C LEU A 183 21.29 -0.88 9.23
N ALA A 184 20.86 0.32 8.86
CA ALA A 184 20.32 1.30 9.80
C ALA A 184 19.06 0.77 10.50
N ALA A 185 18.14 0.17 9.74
CA ALA A 185 16.94 -0.46 10.28
C ALA A 185 17.28 -1.62 11.22
N GLU A 186 18.24 -2.47 10.87
CA GLU A 186 18.73 -3.57 11.72
C GLU A 186 19.31 -3.04 13.04
N THR A 187 19.99 -1.89 13.02
CA THR A 187 20.57 -1.28 14.21
C THR A 187 19.51 -0.69 15.13
N GLY A 188 18.56 0.09 14.59
CA GLY A 188 17.53 0.76 15.40
C GLY A 188 16.31 -0.09 15.71
N GLY A 189 16.08 -1.18 14.98
CA GLY A 189 14.96 -2.10 15.18
C GLY A 189 13.62 -1.60 14.64
N GLY A 190 13.57 -0.38 14.07
CA GLY A 190 12.37 0.22 13.46
C GLY A 190 11.98 -0.41 12.12
N LEU A 191 10.79 -0.09 11.62
CA LEU A 191 10.29 -0.50 10.30
C LEU A 191 10.53 0.62 9.28
N GLY A 192 11.19 0.32 8.17
CA GLY A 192 11.36 1.25 7.05
C GLY A 192 10.39 0.95 5.92
N LEU A 193 9.64 1.94 5.46
CA LEU A 193 8.80 1.89 4.26
C LEU A 193 9.36 2.84 3.20
N LEU A 194 9.89 2.29 2.12
CA LEU A 194 10.37 3.04 0.98
C LEU A 194 9.24 3.13 -0.05
N LEU A 195 8.64 4.30 -0.18
CA LEU A 195 7.49 4.54 -1.05
C LEU A 195 7.98 5.06 -2.40
N ARG A 196 7.67 4.36 -3.48
CA ARG A 196 8.23 4.65 -4.80
C ARG A 196 7.15 4.67 -5.88
N PRO A 197 7.21 5.63 -6.83
CA PRO A 197 6.42 5.52 -8.04
C PRO A 197 6.84 4.28 -8.84
N ALA A 198 5.88 3.59 -9.46
CA ALA A 198 6.20 2.48 -10.36
C ALA A 198 6.93 2.99 -11.61
N PRO A 199 7.98 2.29 -12.08
CA PRO A 199 8.61 2.59 -13.36
C PRO A 199 7.59 2.44 -14.49
N ARG A 200 7.54 3.41 -15.41
CA ARG A 200 6.53 3.49 -16.49
C ARG A 200 6.46 2.28 -17.42
N ASN A 201 7.54 1.50 -17.53
CA ASN A 201 7.67 0.45 -18.54
C ASN A 201 7.74 -0.96 -17.95
N SER A 202 7.58 -1.14 -16.66
CA SER A 202 7.80 -2.44 -16.05
C SER A 202 6.51 -3.06 -15.51
N LEU A 203 5.77 -3.69 -16.42
CA LEU A 203 4.96 -4.84 -16.04
C LEU A 203 5.87 -6.02 -15.64
N ASP A 204 7.16 -5.93 -15.98
CA ASP A 204 8.17 -6.93 -15.67
C ASP A 204 8.90 -6.56 -14.38
N GLU A 205 8.78 -7.42 -13.38
CA GLU A 205 9.47 -7.32 -12.10
C GLU A 205 11.00 -7.30 -12.27
N ASN A 206 11.52 -7.97 -13.32
CA ASN A 206 12.93 -8.03 -13.63
C ASN A 206 13.51 -6.69 -14.15
N ALA A 207 12.64 -5.77 -14.58
CA ALA A 207 13.05 -4.42 -15.00
C ALA A 207 13.30 -3.47 -13.82
N LEU A 208 12.94 -3.88 -12.59
CA LEU A 208 13.17 -3.07 -11.40
C LEU A 208 14.60 -3.24 -10.89
N PRO A 209 15.32 -2.15 -10.58
CA PRO A 209 16.67 -2.26 -10.04
C PRO A 209 16.66 -3.07 -8.74
N PRO A 210 17.71 -3.90 -8.50
CA PRO A 210 17.82 -4.68 -7.28
C PRO A 210 18.02 -3.76 -6.09
N THR A 211 17.36 -4.08 -4.97
CA THR A 211 17.50 -3.39 -3.69
C THR A 211 17.72 -4.39 -2.56
N ALA A 212 18.25 -3.92 -1.43
CA ALA A 212 18.46 -4.72 -0.23
C ALA A 212 17.19 -4.88 0.63
N SER A 213 16.08 -4.25 0.24
CA SER A 213 14.79 -4.35 0.94
C SER A 213 14.37 -5.81 1.12
N VAL A 214 13.84 -6.17 2.28
CA VAL A 214 13.46 -7.56 2.59
C VAL A 214 12.20 -8.00 1.87
N SER A 215 11.31 -7.06 1.53
CA SER A 215 10.16 -7.32 0.66
C SER A 215 9.90 -6.15 -0.29
N ARG A 216 9.23 -6.44 -1.41
CA ARG A 216 8.79 -5.46 -2.40
C ARG A 216 7.33 -5.74 -2.72
N TRP A 217 6.53 -4.71 -2.60
CA TRP A 217 5.10 -4.72 -2.83
C TRP A 217 4.72 -3.78 -3.95
N ARG A 218 3.67 -4.11 -4.68
CA ARG A 218 2.98 -3.18 -5.59
C ARG A 218 1.55 -3.01 -5.10
N ILE A 219 1.14 -1.77 -4.94
CA ILE A 219 -0.19 -1.43 -4.44
C ILE A 219 -0.95 -0.68 -5.54
N SER A 220 -2.13 -1.18 -5.87
CA SER A 220 -3.08 -0.54 -6.78
C SER A 220 -4.44 -0.38 -6.13
N ALA A 221 -5.17 0.67 -6.55
CA ALA A 221 -6.55 0.83 -6.14
C ALA A 221 -7.45 -0.23 -6.77
N LEU A 222 -8.43 -0.67 -6.02
CA LEU A 222 -9.60 -1.40 -6.53
C LEU A 222 -10.85 -0.54 -6.33
N PRO A 223 -11.89 -0.72 -7.14
CA PRO A 223 -13.18 -0.09 -6.87
C PRO A 223 -13.63 -0.38 -5.44
N GLY A 224 -13.99 0.68 -4.70
CA GLY A 224 -14.52 0.54 -3.36
C GLY A 224 -15.80 -0.31 -3.36
N ALA A 225 -16.04 -1.05 -2.28
CA ALA A 225 -17.35 -1.66 -2.11
C ALA A 225 -18.38 -0.54 -1.89
N PRO A 226 -19.55 -0.58 -2.54
CA PRO A 226 -20.66 0.21 -2.05
C PRO A 226 -20.91 -0.17 -0.58
N ALA A 227 -21.09 0.81 0.27
CA ALA A 227 -21.57 0.55 1.62
C ALA A 227 -22.85 -0.33 1.49
N ASP A 228 -23.03 -1.31 2.40
CA ASP A 228 -24.21 -2.18 2.41
C ASP A 228 -25.50 -1.38 2.79
N ALA A 229 -25.62 -0.19 2.26
CA ALA A 229 -26.69 0.75 2.49
C ALA A 229 -27.44 0.99 1.16
N PRO A 230 -28.57 0.29 0.92
CA PRO A 230 -29.33 0.41 -0.33
C PRO A 230 -29.85 1.83 -0.63
N TRP A 231 -29.86 2.69 0.38
CA TRP A 231 -30.30 4.10 0.28
C TRP A 231 -29.18 5.08 -0.05
N LEU A 232 -27.90 4.64 -0.04
CA LEU A 232 -26.77 5.49 -0.41
C LEU A 232 -26.68 5.60 -1.93
N PRO A 233 -26.44 6.82 -2.47
CA PRO A 233 -26.21 6.97 -3.90
C PRO A 233 -25.05 6.10 -4.36
N GLU A 234 -25.19 5.40 -5.48
CA GLU A 234 -24.15 4.52 -6.06
C GLU A 234 -22.79 5.21 -6.32
N ARG A 235 -22.72 6.53 -6.14
CA ARG A 235 -21.55 7.38 -6.42
C ARG A 235 -20.74 7.73 -5.18
N LEU A 236 -21.14 7.29 -3.99
CA LEU A 236 -20.31 7.55 -2.81
C LEU A 236 -19.10 6.62 -2.81
N PRO A 237 -17.90 7.15 -2.48
CA PRO A 237 -16.74 6.31 -2.32
C PRO A 237 -17.00 5.30 -1.21
N GLY A 238 -16.89 4.01 -1.54
CA GLY A 238 -16.95 2.92 -0.56
C GLY A 238 -15.66 2.80 0.23
N GLN A 239 -15.57 1.77 1.06
CA GLN A 239 -14.35 1.48 1.82
C GLN A 239 -13.13 1.34 0.89
N PRO A 240 -11.97 1.87 1.29
CA PRO A 240 -10.75 1.76 0.49
C PRO A 240 -10.38 0.30 0.24
N ARG A 241 -10.12 -0.02 -1.02
CA ARG A 241 -9.70 -1.35 -1.45
C ARG A 241 -8.43 -1.31 -2.27
N TRP A 242 -7.59 -2.32 -2.06
CA TRP A 242 -6.32 -2.46 -2.76
C TRP A 242 -6.13 -3.85 -3.32
N LYS A 243 -5.48 -3.91 -4.46
CA LYS A 243 -4.74 -5.07 -4.90
C LYS A 243 -3.31 -4.93 -4.35
N ALA A 244 -2.93 -5.80 -3.43
CA ALA A 244 -1.60 -5.86 -2.85
C ALA A 244 -0.84 -7.04 -3.46
N GLU A 245 0.18 -6.73 -4.25
CA GLU A 245 1.02 -7.71 -4.94
C GLU A 245 2.38 -7.76 -4.24
N LEU A 246 2.68 -8.85 -3.55
CA LEU A 246 4.01 -9.13 -3.03
C LEU A 246 4.86 -9.63 -4.19
N LEU A 247 5.67 -8.77 -4.76
CA LEU A 247 6.52 -9.09 -5.90
C LEU A 247 7.72 -9.93 -5.48
N ARG A 248 8.29 -9.62 -4.32
CA ARG A 248 9.46 -10.30 -3.76
C ARG A 248 9.44 -10.26 -2.24
N VAL A 249 9.88 -11.33 -1.61
CA VAL A 249 10.17 -11.38 -0.17
C VAL A 249 11.34 -12.30 0.09
N ARG A 250 12.24 -11.91 0.98
CA ARG A 250 13.39 -12.72 1.36
C ARG A 250 12.92 -13.99 2.08
N GLY A 251 13.22 -15.16 1.52
CA GLY A 251 12.84 -16.47 2.08
C GLY A 251 11.36 -16.83 1.92
N GLY A 252 10.63 -16.17 1.03
CA GLY A 252 9.24 -16.48 0.69
C GLY A 252 9.00 -16.48 -0.81
N ARG A 253 7.72 -16.44 -1.20
CA ARG A 253 7.29 -16.46 -2.62
C ARG A 253 6.36 -15.28 -2.92
N PRO A 254 6.33 -14.80 -4.17
CA PRO A 254 5.35 -13.81 -4.63
C PRO A 254 3.92 -14.30 -4.43
N LYS A 255 3.02 -13.38 -4.14
CA LYS A 255 1.58 -13.65 -4.03
C LYS A 255 0.79 -12.34 -4.10
N THR A 256 -0.48 -12.43 -4.47
CA THR A 256 -1.39 -11.29 -4.60
C THR A 256 -2.61 -11.49 -3.73
N TRP A 257 -3.09 -10.39 -3.13
CA TRP A 257 -4.32 -10.34 -2.36
C TRP A 257 -5.15 -9.13 -2.74
N GLN A 258 -6.44 -9.21 -2.50
CA GLN A 258 -7.35 -8.07 -2.50
C GLN A 258 -7.71 -7.73 -1.06
N LEU A 259 -7.45 -6.50 -0.66
CA LEU A 259 -7.61 -6.01 0.69
C LEU A 259 -8.66 -4.90 0.73
N GLU A 260 -9.38 -4.83 1.84
CA GLU A 260 -10.27 -3.74 2.18
C GLU A 260 -9.84 -3.18 3.54
N TRP A 261 -9.87 -1.87 3.68
CA TRP A 261 -9.69 -1.23 4.98
C TRP A 261 -11.04 -1.06 5.66
N ARG A 262 -11.15 -1.50 6.88
CA ARG A 262 -12.30 -1.24 7.73
C ARG A 262 -11.91 -0.28 8.85
N ASN A 263 -12.66 0.79 8.97
CA ASN A 263 -12.54 1.73 10.06
C ASN A 263 -13.76 1.57 10.97
N ASP A 264 -13.57 0.99 12.14
CA ASP A 264 -14.67 0.75 13.10
C ASP A 264 -14.98 1.99 13.95
N GLY A 265 -14.36 3.14 13.64
CA GLY A 265 -14.51 4.39 14.38
C GLY A 265 -15.61 5.35 13.89
N HIS A 266 -16.31 5.03 12.80
CA HIS A 266 -17.37 5.89 12.25
C HIS A 266 -18.72 5.19 12.22
N ASP A 267 -19.17 4.69 13.37
CA ASP A 267 -20.61 4.65 13.63
C ASP A 267 -21.08 6.11 13.79
N THR A 268 -21.35 6.76 12.66
CA THR A 268 -22.27 7.89 12.69
C THR A 268 -23.58 7.33 13.23
N ASP A 269 -23.90 7.74 14.45
CA ASP A 269 -25.13 7.50 15.17
C ASP A 269 -26.35 7.82 14.28
N THR A 270 -26.75 6.89 13.45
CA THR A 270 -27.98 6.90 12.68
C THR A 270 -28.73 5.64 13.03
N GLY A 271 -29.36 5.68 14.23
CA GLY A 271 -30.46 4.79 14.59
C GLY A 271 -30.03 3.38 15.01
N SER A 272 -29.53 3.27 16.24
CA SER A 272 -29.29 2.00 16.92
C SER A 272 -30.52 1.09 16.86
N ARG A 273 -30.43 -0.03 16.16
CA ARG A 273 -31.25 -1.19 16.44
C ARG A 273 -30.69 -1.89 17.69
N PRO A 274 -31.44 -2.01 18.79
CA PRO A 274 -30.97 -2.73 19.96
C PRO A 274 -30.95 -4.23 19.64
N GLY A 275 -29.79 -4.87 19.75
CA GLY A 275 -29.73 -6.32 19.77
C GLY A 275 -28.58 -7.01 18.97
N HIS A 276 -27.55 -6.32 18.55
CA HIS A 276 -26.35 -6.98 18.03
C HIS A 276 -25.16 -6.65 18.94
N ASP A 277 -24.64 -7.66 19.58
CA ASP A 277 -23.42 -7.60 20.39
C ASP A 277 -22.26 -7.35 19.45
N SER A 278 -21.96 -6.07 19.20
CA SER A 278 -20.86 -5.63 18.35
C SER A 278 -19.58 -5.78 19.15
N GLY A 279 -19.01 -6.97 19.14
CA GLY A 279 -17.61 -7.12 19.52
C GLY A 279 -16.80 -6.04 18.79
N LYS A 280 -16.09 -5.19 19.56
CA LYS A 280 -15.26 -4.09 19.04
C LYS A 280 -14.27 -4.66 18.02
N THR A 281 -14.64 -4.57 16.75
CA THR A 281 -13.76 -4.94 15.65
C THR A 281 -12.77 -3.78 15.50
N ALA A 282 -11.49 -3.99 15.71
CA ALA A 282 -10.50 -2.94 15.60
C ALA A 282 -10.28 -2.57 14.13
N SER A 283 -10.11 -1.27 13.81
CA SER A 283 -9.78 -0.82 12.47
C SER A 283 -8.59 -1.60 11.90
N GLY A 284 -8.70 -2.12 10.68
CA GLY A 284 -7.67 -2.97 10.11
C GLY A 284 -7.93 -3.42 8.67
N PHE A 285 -6.95 -4.14 8.13
CA PHE A 285 -7.09 -4.80 6.83
C PHE A 285 -7.98 -6.03 6.93
N THR A 286 -8.78 -6.25 5.92
CA THR A 286 -9.55 -7.49 5.74
C THR A 286 -9.38 -8.00 4.32
N LEU A 287 -9.49 -9.32 4.12
CA LEU A 287 -9.54 -9.88 2.77
C LEU A 287 -10.89 -9.59 2.14
N VAL A 288 -10.85 -9.12 0.89
CA VAL A 288 -12.05 -9.13 0.06
C VAL A 288 -12.29 -10.56 -0.35
N SER A 289 -13.36 -11.18 0.14
CA SER A 289 -13.82 -12.46 -0.42
C SER A 289 -14.07 -12.27 -1.92
N PRO A 290 -13.61 -13.20 -2.80
CA PRO A 290 -14.01 -13.16 -4.18
C PRO A 290 -15.53 -13.10 -4.19
N LEU A 291 -16.08 -12.06 -4.81
CA LEU A 291 -17.52 -11.92 -4.99
C LEU A 291 -18.05 -13.24 -5.50
N ARG A 292 -18.91 -13.92 -4.73
CA ARG A 292 -19.83 -14.88 -5.31
C ARG A 292 -20.49 -14.14 -6.45
N ASP A 293 -20.42 -14.69 -7.66
CA ASP A 293 -21.09 -14.14 -8.83
C ASP A 293 -22.45 -13.61 -8.42
N ARG A 294 -22.56 -12.29 -8.43
CA ARG A 294 -23.85 -11.64 -8.18
C ARG A 294 -24.70 -12.13 -9.35
N PRO A 295 -25.81 -12.84 -9.12
CA PRO A 295 -26.65 -13.24 -10.22
C PRO A 295 -26.97 -11.94 -10.97
N VAL A 296 -26.63 -11.92 -12.27
CA VAL A 296 -27.01 -10.84 -13.16
C VAL A 296 -28.52 -10.77 -13.07
N LEU A 297 -29.03 -9.78 -12.34
CA LEU A 297 -30.46 -9.53 -12.32
C LEU A 297 -30.84 -9.28 -13.79
N PRO A 298 -31.80 -10.04 -14.33
CA PRO A 298 -32.25 -9.81 -15.68
C PRO A 298 -32.66 -8.34 -15.77
N GLU A 299 -32.23 -7.69 -16.83
CA GLU A 299 -32.50 -6.28 -17.14
C GLU A 299 -34.05 -6.12 -17.20
N THR A 300 -34.63 -5.84 -16.03
CA THR A 300 -36.06 -5.56 -15.92
C THR A 300 -36.30 -4.27 -16.67
N ALA A 301 -37.03 -4.41 -17.76
CA ALA A 301 -37.49 -3.43 -18.70
C ALA A 301 -37.49 -2.00 -18.14
N ARG A 302 -36.76 -1.12 -18.79
CA ARG A 302 -36.88 0.33 -18.63
C ARG A 302 -38.35 0.69 -18.78
N PRO A 303 -38.95 1.44 -17.87
CA PRO A 303 -40.30 1.93 -18.07
C PRO A 303 -40.29 2.80 -19.34
N THR A 304 -41.01 2.36 -20.35
CA THR A 304 -41.31 3.14 -21.57
C THR A 304 -42.13 4.35 -21.13
N VAL A 305 -41.48 5.52 -21.09
CA VAL A 305 -42.22 6.78 -20.97
C VAL A 305 -43.05 6.95 -22.24
N SER A 306 -44.35 6.66 -22.17
CA SER A 306 -45.29 6.94 -23.24
C SER A 306 -45.38 8.47 -23.40
N ARG A 307 -44.88 8.97 -24.52
CA ARG A 307 -45.18 10.35 -24.92
C ARG A 307 -46.67 10.42 -25.25
N GLY A 308 -47.40 11.18 -24.42
CA GLY A 308 -48.78 11.55 -24.68
C GLY A 308 -48.93 12.36 -25.99
N PRO A 309 -50.09 12.30 -26.63
CA PRO A 309 -50.29 12.92 -27.94
C PRO A 309 -50.27 14.45 -27.87
N HIS A 310 -49.48 15.08 -28.75
CA HIS A 310 -49.45 16.52 -28.95
C HIS A 310 -50.85 17.03 -29.34
N GLY A 311 -51.45 17.84 -28.46
CA GLY A 311 -52.63 18.62 -28.75
C GLY A 311 -52.36 19.64 -29.86
N LYS A 312 -53.08 19.53 -30.96
CA LYS A 312 -53.12 20.53 -32.06
C LYS A 312 -53.66 21.85 -31.51
N ARG A 313 -52.85 22.89 -31.49
CA ARG A 313 -53.32 24.27 -31.36
C ARG A 313 -53.97 24.71 -32.65
N GLN A 314 -55.29 24.89 -32.61
CA GLN A 314 -56.01 25.59 -33.65
C GLN A 314 -55.65 27.07 -33.63
N ALA A 315 -55.21 27.59 -34.75
CA ALA A 315 -55.13 29.04 -35.03
C ALA A 315 -56.53 29.59 -35.15
N ARG A 316 -56.86 30.62 -34.38
CA ARG A 316 -58.01 31.52 -34.63
C ARG A 316 -57.46 32.78 -35.21
N THR A 317 -57.83 32.99 -36.48
CA THR A 317 -57.85 34.31 -37.17
C THR A 317 -58.99 35.17 -36.63
N GLY A 318 -58.73 36.41 -36.41
CA GLY A 318 -59.65 37.50 -36.08
C GLY A 318 -58.85 38.74 -35.76
#